data_f89c1599275dbe7366e9e06b0611df40
#
_entry.id   f89c1599275dbe7366e9e06b0611df40
#
_cell.length_a   1.000
_cell.length_b   1.000
_cell.length_c   1.000
_cell.angle_alpha   90.00
_cell.angle_beta   90.00
_cell.angle_gamma   90.00
#
_symmetry.space_group_name_H-M   'P 1'
#
loop_
_entity.id
_entity.type
_entity.pdbx_description
1 polymer ?
#
loop_
_entity_poly.entity_id
_entity_poly.type
_entity_poly.pdbx_seq_one_letter_code
_entity_poly.pdbx_strand_id
1 'polypeptide(L)'
;MNINKVYSVYYSATGTTQKIASFLGETIAKKLNIPFEKYNYSLPKRREKILEFKENELIICASPTYAGRVPNVMLPFLKNNIKGNGALAVPVVLFGNRNFDDSLIELRNILEDNGFRTIAGGGFIGEHAFSYTLGANRPDEKDMAIALDFAEKIADKIINLTEIPKEPIKVRGNEPLRPYYMPRDRHEHAIDILKVKPKVDIPKCTDCKICAYVCPMASIDFNDVTKYVNICTKCGACIKKCPEKCRYYDDAGYLYHQHELEEEFERRAEPEIFYM
;
A
#
# COMPACT_ATOMS: atom_id res chain seq x y z
N MET A 1 -10.41 11.66 24.92
CA MET A 1 -10.06 12.50 23.75
C MET A 1 -11.24 12.47 22.76
N ASN A 2 -11.58 13.59 22.13
CA ASN A 2 -12.74 13.63 21.22
C ASN A 2 -12.28 13.71 19.77
N ILE A 3 -12.15 12.54 19.11
CA ILE A 3 -11.92 12.50 17.67
C ILE A 3 -13.23 12.87 16.97
N ASN A 4 -13.15 13.78 16.01
CA ASN A 4 -14.32 14.31 15.31
C ASN A 4 -14.37 13.93 13.82
N LYS A 5 -13.31 13.34 13.27
CA LYS A 5 -13.27 12.90 11.88
C LYS A 5 -12.21 11.80 11.66
N VAL A 6 -12.52 10.87 10.78
CA VAL A 6 -11.60 9.80 10.33
C VAL A 6 -11.28 9.98 8.85
N TYR A 7 -10.01 9.77 8.51
CA TYR A 7 -9.56 9.76 7.12
C TYR A 7 -8.89 8.43 6.76
N SER A 8 -9.05 7.99 5.53
CA SER A 8 -8.18 6.98 4.92
C SER A 8 -7.33 7.62 3.82
N VAL A 9 -6.01 7.68 4.06
CA VAL A 9 -5.03 8.27 3.15
C VAL A 9 -4.19 7.13 2.59
N TYR A 10 -4.28 6.86 1.28
CA TYR A 10 -3.66 5.65 0.75
C TYR A 10 -3.10 5.77 -0.67
N TYR A 11 -2.06 4.97 -0.94
CA TYR A 11 -1.63 4.58 -2.27
C TYR A 11 -2.14 3.18 -2.59
N SER A 12 -2.83 3.03 -3.72
CA SER A 12 -3.37 1.74 -4.16
C SER A 12 -3.36 1.61 -5.68
N ALA A 13 -2.42 0.87 -6.23
CA ALA A 13 -2.29 0.67 -7.66
C ALA A 13 -3.37 -0.27 -8.23
N THR A 14 -3.60 -1.41 -7.56
CA THR A 14 -4.53 -2.46 -8.01
C THR A 14 -5.87 -2.46 -7.29
N GLY A 15 -5.98 -1.82 -6.12
CA GLY A 15 -7.22 -1.70 -5.35
C GLY A 15 -7.20 -2.35 -3.96
N THR A 16 -6.30 -3.28 -3.69
CA THR A 16 -6.28 -4.04 -2.43
C THR A 16 -5.99 -3.16 -1.21
N THR A 17 -5.02 -2.25 -1.30
CA THR A 17 -4.72 -1.28 -0.21
C THR A 17 -5.92 -0.36 0.05
N GLN A 18 -6.57 0.11 -1.02
CA GLN A 18 -7.80 0.91 -0.90
C GLN A 18 -8.91 0.15 -0.17
N LYS A 19 -9.10 -1.15 -0.47
CA LYS A 19 -10.13 -1.99 0.15
C LYS A 19 -9.97 -2.03 1.67
N ILE A 20 -8.78 -2.37 2.17
CA ILE A 20 -8.50 -2.42 3.61
C ILE A 20 -8.55 -1.03 4.25
N ALA A 21 -7.86 -0.04 3.68
CA ALA A 21 -7.82 1.30 4.26
C ALA A 21 -9.21 1.93 4.37
N SER A 22 -10.04 1.80 3.33
CA SER A 22 -11.42 2.30 3.35
C SER A 22 -12.27 1.55 4.37
N PHE A 23 -12.19 0.23 4.42
CA PHE A 23 -12.95 -0.58 5.33
C PHE A 23 -12.64 -0.24 6.81
N LEU A 24 -11.36 -0.14 7.16
CA LEU A 24 -10.94 0.25 8.52
C LEU A 24 -11.48 1.63 8.89
N GLY A 25 -11.27 2.63 8.03
CA GLY A 25 -11.71 4.00 8.29
C GLY A 25 -13.23 4.13 8.39
N GLU A 26 -13.98 3.49 7.49
CA GLU A 26 -15.46 3.47 7.51
C GLU A 26 -16.00 2.80 8.78
N THR A 27 -15.42 1.65 9.19
CA THR A 27 -15.84 0.92 10.39
C THR A 27 -15.59 1.73 11.64
N ILE A 28 -14.41 2.32 11.79
CA ILE A 28 -14.06 3.17 12.94
C ILE A 28 -14.99 4.39 13.00
N ALA A 29 -15.16 5.11 11.89
CA ALA A 29 -16.00 6.28 11.84
C ALA A 29 -17.45 5.98 12.18
N LYS A 30 -18.00 4.85 11.67
CA LYS A 30 -19.34 4.38 12.00
C LYS A 30 -19.50 4.10 13.49
N LYS A 31 -18.53 3.38 14.10
CA LYS A 31 -18.58 3.05 15.53
C LYS A 31 -18.46 4.29 16.43
N LEU A 32 -17.66 5.28 16.01
CA LEU A 32 -17.54 6.56 16.72
C LEU A 32 -18.66 7.56 16.40
N ASN A 33 -19.51 7.26 15.42
CA ASN A 33 -20.56 8.15 14.90
C ASN A 33 -20.05 9.52 14.45
N ILE A 34 -18.95 9.52 13.65
CA ILE A 34 -18.29 10.72 13.13
C ILE A 34 -18.06 10.64 11.61
N PRO A 35 -17.83 11.79 10.93
CA PRO A 35 -17.56 11.81 9.49
C PRO A 35 -16.34 11.00 9.07
N PHE A 36 -16.39 10.45 7.84
CA PHE A 36 -15.32 9.75 7.19
C PHE A 36 -14.99 10.37 5.81
N GLU A 37 -13.69 10.44 5.48
CA GLU A 37 -13.21 10.91 4.18
C GLU A 37 -12.06 10.05 3.66
N LYS A 38 -11.97 9.92 2.32
CA LYS A 38 -10.90 9.17 1.64
C LYS A 38 -10.01 10.11 0.83
N TYR A 39 -8.71 9.90 0.93
CA TYR A 39 -7.73 10.55 0.08
C TYR A 39 -6.83 9.54 -0.60
N ASN A 40 -7.06 9.34 -1.90
CA ASN A 40 -6.25 8.47 -2.74
C ASN A 40 -5.14 9.29 -3.41
N TYR A 41 -3.87 9.08 -3.01
CA TYR A 41 -2.71 9.75 -3.60
C TYR A 41 -1.99 8.92 -4.66
N SER A 42 -2.65 7.93 -5.25
CA SER A 42 -2.03 7.04 -6.26
C SER A 42 -1.60 7.78 -7.52
N LEU A 43 -2.33 8.78 -7.96
CA LEU A 43 -2.01 9.53 -9.17
C LEU A 43 -1.14 10.77 -8.89
N PRO A 44 -0.25 11.18 -9.83
CA PRO A 44 0.70 12.28 -9.62
C PRO A 44 0.05 13.58 -9.12
N LYS A 45 -1.00 14.07 -9.78
CA LYS A 45 -1.72 15.30 -9.39
C LYS A 45 -2.21 15.29 -7.92
N ARG A 46 -2.53 14.12 -7.40
CA ARG A 46 -3.00 13.99 -6.01
C ARG A 46 -1.87 14.16 -5.01
N ARG A 47 -0.63 13.94 -5.42
CA ARG A 47 0.57 14.09 -4.58
C ARG A 47 1.11 15.52 -4.50
N GLU A 48 0.58 16.42 -5.30
CA GLU A 48 0.94 17.85 -5.25
C GLU A 48 0.32 18.58 -4.06
N LYS A 49 -0.81 18.05 -3.53
CA LYS A 49 -1.53 18.65 -2.42
C LYS A 49 -0.83 18.36 -1.09
N ILE A 50 -0.71 19.39 -0.26
CA ILE A 50 -0.34 19.24 1.14
C ILE A 50 -1.60 18.86 1.93
N LEU A 51 -1.52 17.84 2.75
CA LEU A 51 -2.56 17.38 3.66
C LEU A 51 -2.15 17.76 5.09
N GLU A 52 -2.95 18.57 5.71
CA GLU A 52 -2.77 18.97 7.11
C GLU A 52 -3.93 18.45 7.95
N PHE A 53 -3.59 17.76 9.02
CA PHE A 53 -4.55 17.17 9.96
C PHE A 53 -4.48 17.90 11.28
N LYS A 54 -5.47 17.67 12.13
CA LYS A 54 -5.63 18.33 13.44
C LYS A 54 -5.59 17.29 14.54
N GLU A 55 -5.25 17.72 15.74
CA GLU A 55 -5.13 16.87 16.93
C GLU A 55 -6.38 16.00 17.20
N ASN A 56 -7.57 16.50 16.83
CA ASN A 56 -8.84 15.79 17.00
C ASN A 56 -9.26 14.97 15.76
N GLU A 57 -8.32 14.59 14.91
CA GLU A 57 -8.54 13.75 13.73
C GLU A 57 -7.75 12.45 13.79
N LEU A 58 -8.27 11.41 13.13
CA LEU A 58 -7.62 10.12 12.97
C LEU A 58 -7.35 9.85 11.49
N ILE A 59 -6.14 9.41 11.16
CA ILE A 59 -5.86 8.89 9.83
C ILE A 59 -5.54 7.39 9.84
N ILE A 60 -6.09 6.65 8.88
CA ILE A 60 -5.59 5.35 8.44
C ILE A 60 -4.67 5.62 7.26
N CYS A 61 -3.36 5.63 7.49
CA CYS A 61 -2.39 5.84 6.42
C CYS A 61 -1.94 4.51 5.86
N ALA A 62 -2.26 4.23 4.58
CA ALA A 62 -2.03 2.92 4.01
C ALA A 62 -1.15 2.93 2.75
N SER A 63 -0.22 1.96 2.67
CA SER A 63 0.71 1.79 1.55
C SER A 63 0.88 0.31 1.21
N PRO A 64 1.06 -0.06 -0.07
CA PRO A 64 1.58 -1.39 -0.39
C PRO A 64 3.05 -1.48 0.01
N THR A 65 3.52 -2.71 0.21
CA THR A 65 4.93 -3.04 0.40
C THR A 65 5.57 -3.33 -0.95
N TYR A 66 6.61 -2.58 -1.31
CA TYR A 66 7.44 -2.85 -2.49
C TYR A 66 8.87 -3.16 -2.04
N ALA A 67 9.36 -4.33 -2.44
CA ALA A 67 10.71 -4.78 -2.07
C ALA A 67 11.00 -4.67 -0.54
N GLY A 68 10.02 -5.02 0.29
CA GLY A 68 10.13 -5.02 1.76
C GLY A 68 10.01 -3.65 2.43
N ARG A 69 9.73 -2.59 1.68
CA ARG A 69 9.70 -1.20 2.16
C ARG A 69 8.46 -0.45 1.65
N VAL A 70 8.25 0.75 2.15
CA VAL A 70 7.33 1.71 1.54
C VAL A 70 7.84 2.03 0.13
N PRO A 71 6.99 2.10 -0.91
CA PRO A 71 7.46 2.40 -2.26
C PRO A 71 8.25 3.70 -2.29
N ASN A 72 9.52 3.64 -2.71
CA ASN A 72 10.45 4.78 -2.71
C ASN A 72 9.91 6.00 -3.46
N VAL A 73 9.13 5.77 -4.52
CA VAL A 73 8.51 6.83 -5.32
C VAL A 73 7.36 7.56 -4.60
N MET A 74 6.88 7.02 -3.48
CA MET A 74 5.86 7.63 -2.63
C MET A 74 6.46 8.37 -1.42
N LEU A 75 7.73 8.12 -1.09
CA LEU A 75 8.38 8.75 0.05
C LEU A 75 8.37 10.29 0.00
N PRO A 76 8.59 10.96 -1.15
CA PRO A 76 8.53 12.43 -1.19
C PRO A 76 7.18 12.98 -0.74
N PHE A 77 6.07 12.36 -1.17
CA PHE A 77 4.73 12.76 -0.73
C PHE A 77 4.51 12.46 0.76
N LEU A 78 4.82 11.26 1.20
CA LEU A 78 4.62 10.84 2.58
C LEU A 78 5.44 11.68 3.56
N LYS A 79 6.69 12.02 3.23
CA LYS A 79 7.58 12.80 4.11
C LYS A 79 7.29 14.29 4.12
N ASN A 80 6.87 14.84 2.98
CA ASN A 80 6.83 16.30 2.83
C ASN A 80 5.40 16.87 2.79
N ASN A 81 4.43 16.10 2.30
CA ASN A 81 3.09 16.61 1.98
C ASN A 81 2.00 16.11 2.93
N ILE A 82 2.35 15.40 4.01
CA ILE A 82 1.40 14.98 5.06
C ILE A 82 1.87 15.55 6.39
N LYS A 83 1.02 16.34 7.07
CA LYS A 83 1.33 16.99 8.36
C LYS A 83 0.34 16.58 9.42
N GLY A 84 0.83 16.00 10.51
CA GLY A 84 0.00 15.41 11.55
C GLY A 84 -0.52 16.42 12.57
N ASN A 85 0.28 17.40 12.98
CA ASN A 85 -0.07 18.40 13.99
C ASN A 85 -0.74 17.80 15.24
N GLY A 86 -0.26 16.65 15.71
CA GLY A 86 -0.81 15.93 16.87
C GLY A 86 -1.96 14.95 16.56
N ALA A 87 -2.42 14.83 15.33
CA ALA A 87 -3.45 13.88 14.92
C ALA A 87 -3.06 12.43 15.23
N LEU A 88 -4.05 11.58 15.51
CA LEU A 88 -3.84 10.16 15.66
C LEU A 88 -3.63 9.48 14.31
N ALA A 89 -2.79 8.43 14.28
CA ALA A 89 -2.54 7.68 13.07
C ALA A 89 -2.49 6.16 13.30
N VAL A 90 -2.94 5.43 12.28
CA VAL A 90 -2.80 3.97 12.17
C VAL A 90 -2.08 3.68 10.85
N PRO A 91 -0.76 3.39 10.88
CA PRO A 91 -0.05 2.89 9.71
C PRO A 91 -0.55 1.50 9.33
N VAL A 92 -0.83 1.31 8.04
CA VAL A 92 -1.28 0.04 7.48
C VAL A 92 -0.49 -0.27 6.23
N VAL A 93 0.05 -1.49 6.12
CA VAL A 93 0.74 -1.93 4.91
C VAL A 93 0.08 -3.17 4.33
N LEU A 94 0.10 -3.27 3.00
CA LEU A 94 -0.35 -4.46 2.30
C LEU A 94 0.80 -5.11 1.54
N PHE A 95 0.90 -6.42 1.64
CA PHE A 95 1.96 -7.19 0.98
C PHE A 95 1.39 -8.40 0.24
N GLY A 96 2.10 -8.80 -0.83
CA GLY A 96 1.69 -9.89 -1.71
C GLY A 96 2.09 -11.27 -1.18
N ASN A 97 1.61 -11.67 -0.01
CA ASN A 97 1.79 -13.00 0.60
C ASN A 97 3.22 -13.37 1.04
N ARG A 98 4.28 -12.71 0.55
CA ARG A 98 5.66 -12.99 0.96
C ARG A 98 5.94 -12.49 2.39
N ASN A 99 6.12 -11.20 2.56
CA ASN A 99 6.39 -10.51 3.82
C ASN A 99 6.25 -9.00 3.63
N PHE A 100 5.97 -8.24 4.69
CA PHE A 100 6.02 -6.78 4.65
C PHE A 100 7.35 -6.21 5.13
N ASP A 101 8.24 -7.06 5.66
CA ASP A 101 9.60 -6.71 6.11
C ASP A 101 9.61 -5.43 6.98
N ASP A 102 10.24 -4.35 6.50
CA ASP A 102 10.35 -3.10 7.24
C ASP A 102 9.35 -2.02 6.80
N SER A 103 8.41 -2.33 5.90
CA SER A 103 7.51 -1.30 5.38
C SER A 103 6.57 -0.71 6.44
N LEU A 104 6.15 -1.51 7.44
CA LEU A 104 5.26 -1.03 8.49
C LEU A 104 5.99 -0.09 9.46
N ILE A 105 7.17 -0.48 9.92
CA ILE A 105 7.97 0.37 10.80
C ILE A 105 8.43 1.65 10.10
N GLU A 106 8.78 1.57 8.80
CA GLU A 106 9.11 2.76 8.01
C GLU A 106 7.93 3.72 7.90
N LEU A 107 6.73 3.21 7.61
CA LEU A 107 5.53 4.05 7.52
C LEU A 107 5.18 4.67 8.88
N ARG A 108 5.29 3.89 9.98
CA ARG A 108 5.10 4.36 11.35
C ARG A 108 6.06 5.52 11.65
N ASN A 109 7.36 5.36 11.35
CA ASN A 109 8.37 6.37 11.62
C ASN A 109 8.10 7.66 10.82
N ILE A 110 7.76 7.55 9.54
CA ILE A 110 7.40 8.71 8.70
C ILE A 110 6.21 9.48 9.31
N LEU A 111 5.20 8.79 9.82
CA LEU A 111 4.05 9.45 10.44
C LEU A 111 4.43 10.16 11.74
N GLU A 112 5.21 9.52 12.60
CA GLU A 112 5.70 10.15 13.84
C GLU A 112 6.57 11.38 13.54
N ASP A 113 7.50 11.27 12.59
CA ASP A 113 8.35 12.37 12.14
C ASP A 113 7.54 13.55 11.59
N ASN A 114 6.37 13.27 11.02
CA ASN A 114 5.43 14.27 10.51
C ASN A 114 4.46 14.84 11.56
N GLY A 115 4.66 14.49 12.83
CA GLY A 115 3.89 15.02 13.96
C GLY A 115 2.56 14.31 14.21
N PHE A 116 2.38 13.09 13.72
CA PHE A 116 1.27 12.22 14.15
C PHE A 116 1.61 11.48 15.44
N ARG A 117 0.59 10.87 16.04
CA ARG A 117 0.69 9.95 17.16
C ARG A 117 0.11 8.61 16.76
N THR A 118 0.96 7.60 16.62
CA THR A 118 0.53 6.27 16.18
C THR A 118 -0.05 5.46 17.35
N ILE A 119 -1.25 4.90 17.17
CA ILE A 119 -1.99 4.21 18.24
C ILE A 119 -2.21 2.71 17.98
N ALA A 120 -2.08 2.28 16.76
CA ALA A 120 -2.16 0.90 16.31
C ALA A 120 -1.43 0.77 14.97
N GLY A 121 -1.18 -0.44 14.50
CA GLY A 121 -0.58 -0.67 13.18
C GLY A 121 -0.96 -2.05 12.63
N GLY A 122 -0.94 -2.23 11.30
CA GLY A 122 -1.30 -3.51 10.72
C GLY A 122 -0.64 -3.80 9.37
N GLY A 123 -0.27 -5.08 9.18
CA GLY A 123 0.14 -5.64 7.90
C GLY A 123 -0.92 -6.61 7.40
N PHE A 124 -1.51 -6.35 6.24
CA PHE A 124 -2.54 -7.18 5.61
C PHE A 124 -2.06 -7.76 4.29
N ILE A 125 -2.71 -8.83 3.85
CA ILE A 125 -2.38 -9.46 2.58
C ILE A 125 -3.25 -8.89 1.46
N GLY A 126 -2.62 -8.63 0.32
CA GLY A 126 -3.29 -8.36 -0.93
C GLY A 126 -2.78 -9.26 -2.04
N GLU A 127 -3.50 -9.34 -3.14
CA GLU A 127 -3.02 -10.03 -4.32
C GLU A 127 -1.68 -9.46 -4.78
N HIS A 128 -0.71 -10.34 -5.05
CA HIS A 128 0.64 -9.94 -5.47
C HIS A 128 0.61 -9.21 -6.82
N ALA A 129 1.36 -8.11 -6.95
CA ALA A 129 1.34 -7.29 -8.17
C ALA A 129 1.84 -8.04 -9.42
N PHE A 130 2.76 -8.99 -9.24
CA PHE A 130 3.38 -9.75 -10.34
C PHE A 130 2.61 -11.02 -10.71
N SER A 131 1.72 -11.50 -9.85
CA SER A 131 1.10 -12.81 -9.96
C SER A 131 -0.42 -12.72 -10.01
N TYR A 132 -1.06 -13.72 -10.58
CA TYR A 132 -2.50 -13.96 -10.51
C TYR A 132 -2.88 -15.08 -9.55
N THR A 133 -1.89 -15.83 -9.04
CA THR A 133 -2.07 -16.96 -8.12
C THR A 133 -1.65 -16.60 -6.69
N LEU A 134 -0.51 -15.90 -6.54
CA LEU A 134 0.02 -15.54 -5.23
C LEU A 134 -0.84 -14.50 -4.54
N GLY A 135 -1.46 -14.89 -3.43
CA GLY A 135 -2.41 -14.05 -2.70
C GLY A 135 -3.68 -13.75 -3.51
N ALA A 136 -4.06 -14.61 -4.46
CA ALA A 136 -5.25 -14.44 -5.28
C ALA A 136 -6.49 -14.24 -4.41
N ASN A 137 -7.36 -13.32 -4.83
CA ASN A 137 -8.60 -12.94 -4.13
C ASN A 137 -8.41 -12.35 -2.72
N ARG A 138 -7.16 -12.10 -2.28
CA ARG A 138 -6.88 -11.45 -1.00
C ARG A 138 -6.96 -9.91 -1.12
N PRO A 139 -7.49 -9.21 -0.11
CA PRO A 139 -8.02 -9.73 1.16
C PRO A 139 -9.37 -10.43 0.98
N ASP A 140 -9.48 -11.63 1.54
CA ASP A 140 -10.68 -12.47 1.53
C ASP A 140 -11.56 -12.24 2.79
N GLU A 141 -12.58 -13.05 2.99
CA GLU A 141 -13.51 -12.94 4.12
C GLU A 141 -12.81 -13.09 5.47
N LYS A 142 -11.80 -13.97 5.58
CA LYS A 142 -11.04 -14.15 6.82
C LYS A 142 -10.19 -12.92 7.13
N ASP A 143 -9.55 -12.34 6.12
CA ASP A 143 -8.81 -11.08 6.27
C ASP A 143 -9.72 -9.94 6.67
N MET A 144 -10.91 -9.89 6.08
CA MET A 144 -11.90 -8.85 6.39
C MET A 144 -12.47 -8.99 7.79
N ALA A 145 -12.62 -10.23 8.31
CA ALA A 145 -13.00 -10.46 9.70
C ALA A 145 -11.93 -9.96 10.68
N ILE A 146 -10.64 -10.20 10.38
CA ILE A 146 -9.53 -9.65 11.18
C ILE A 146 -9.49 -8.12 11.08
N ALA A 147 -9.74 -7.56 9.89
CA ALA A 147 -9.80 -6.11 9.71
C ALA A 147 -10.97 -5.48 10.48
N LEU A 148 -12.11 -6.16 10.57
CA LEU A 148 -13.25 -5.72 11.36
C LEU A 148 -12.91 -5.67 12.86
N ASP A 149 -12.41 -6.77 13.42
CA ASP A 149 -11.98 -6.84 14.83
C ASP A 149 -10.92 -5.77 15.14
N PHE A 150 -9.96 -5.57 14.22
CA PHE A 150 -8.92 -4.53 14.35
C PHE A 150 -9.53 -3.13 14.40
N ALA A 151 -10.45 -2.81 13.50
CA ALA A 151 -11.11 -1.50 13.45
C ALA A 151 -11.96 -1.24 14.72
N GLU A 152 -12.69 -2.26 15.19
CA GLU A 152 -13.51 -2.16 16.39
C GLU A 152 -12.65 -1.91 17.64
N LYS A 153 -11.55 -2.62 17.80
CA LYS A 153 -10.59 -2.43 18.90
C LYS A 153 -9.93 -1.05 18.87
N ILE A 154 -9.62 -0.53 17.67
CA ILE A 154 -9.11 0.85 17.54
C ILE A 154 -10.17 1.85 18.00
N ALA A 155 -11.42 1.69 17.59
CA ALA A 155 -12.49 2.59 18.00
C ALA A 155 -12.73 2.53 19.52
N ASP A 156 -12.74 1.33 20.13
CA ASP A 156 -12.87 1.15 21.57
C ASP A 156 -11.70 1.80 22.32
N LYS A 157 -10.49 1.66 21.80
CA LYS A 157 -9.32 2.35 22.36
C LYS A 157 -9.49 3.86 22.33
N ILE A 158 -9.94 4.43 21.22
CA ILE A 158 -10.17 5.89 21.09
C ILE A 158 -11.22 6.38 22.09
N ILE A 159 -12.31 5.63 22.26
CA ILE A 159 -13.38 5.97 23.23
C ILE A 159 -12.81 6.04 24.65
N ASN A 160 -11.93 5.10 25.01
CA ASN A 160 -11.36 4.99 26.34
C ASN A 160 -10.02 5.74 26.51
N LEU A 161 -9.56 6.47 25.49
CA LEU A 161 -8.27 7.15 25.52
C LEU A 161 -8.36 8.41 26.39
N THR A 162 -7.68 8.37 27.54
CA THR A 162 -7.60 9.49 28.49
C THR A 162 -6.45 10.44 28.16
N GLU A 163 -5.34 9.91 27.65
CA GLU A 163 -4.13 10.66 27.29
C GLU A 163 -3.58 10.18 25.95
N ILE A 164 -3.04 11.10 25.16
CA ILE A 164 -2.36 10.76 23.90
C ILE A 164 -1.07 10.01 24.23
N PRO A 165 -0.82 8.85 23.61
CA PRO A 165 0.42 8.10 23.79
C PRO A 165 1.65 8.97 23.48
N LYS A 166 2.65 8.93 24.36
CA LYS A 166 3.92 9.66 24.17
C LYS A 166 4.88 8.88 23.29
N GLU A 167 4.83 7.56 23.38
CA GLU A 167 5.69 6.65 22.60
C GLU A 167 4.97 6.14 21.37
N PRO A 168 5.67 5.98 20.24
CA PRO A 168 5.13 5.35 19.04
C PRO A 168 4.69 3.90 19.31
N ILE A 169 3.66 3.44 18.57
CA ILE A 169 3.29 2.03 18.58
C ILE A 169 4.48 1.14 18.22
N LYS A 170 4.70 0.08 18.98
CA LYS A 170 5.70 -0.94 18.64
C LYS A 170 5.16 -1.84 17.54
N VAL A 171 5.87 -1.91 16.43
CA VAL A 171 5.55 -2.75 15.28
C VAL A 171 6.78 -3.56 14.88
N ARG A 172 6.58 -4.64 14.14
CA ARG A 172 7.67 -5.44 13.59
C ARG A 172 8.42 -4.67 12.50
N GLY A 173 9.73 -4.81 12.47
CA GLY A 173 10.68 -4.24 11.52
C GLY A 173 12.05 -4.03 12.16
N ASN A 174 13.01 -3.57 11.38
CA ASN A 174 14.36 -3.29 11.85
C ASN A 174 14.63 -1.79 11.94
N GLU A 175 15.42 -1.42 12.92
CA GLU A 175 16.03 -0.09 13.03
C GLU A 175 17.55 -0.28 13.29
N PRO A 176 18.40 0.12 12.33
CA PRO A 176 18.10 0.83 11.08
C PRO A 176 17.38 -0.07 10.05
N LEU A 177 16.61 0.58 9.16
CA LEU A 177 15.86 -0.09 8.10
C LEU A 177 16.79 -0.85 7.14
N ARG A 178 16.41 -2.06 6.76
CA ARG A 178 17.12 -2.84 5.73
C ARG A 178 17.06 -2.14 4.36
N PRO A 179 18.03 -2.39 3.45
CA PRO A 179 17.91 -1.99 2.04
C PRO A 179 16.64 -2.55 1.39
N TYR A 180 16.21 -1.93 0.31
CA TYR A 180 15.16 -2.54 -0.54
C TYR A 180 15.61 -3.91 -1.03
N TYR A 181 14.72 -4.88 -0.95
CA TYR A 181 14.98 -6.23 -1.43
C TYR A 181 15.33 -6.21 -2.93
N MET A 182 16.39 -6.89 -3.29
CA MET A 182 16.77 -7.12 -4.69
C MET A 182 16.54 -8.59 -5.02
N PRO A 183 15.78 -8.90 -6.10
CA PRO A 183 15.60 -10.27 -6.55
C PRO A 183 16.92 -10.95 -6.85
N ARG A 184 17.02 -12.24 -6.50
CA ARG A 184 18.18 -13.10 -6.80
C ARG A 184 17.67 -14.42 -7.36
N ASP A 185 18.52 -15.09 -8.16
CA ASP A 185 18.27 -16.45 -8.57
C ASP A 185 18.69 -17.45 -7.47
N ARG A 186 18.48 -18.74 -7.72
CA ARG A 186 18.87 -19.85 -6.80
C ARG A 186 20.38 -19.98 -6.59
N HIS A 187 21.18 -19.26 -7.36
CA HIS A 187 22.63 -19.17 -7.24
C HIS A 187 23.10 -17.84 -6.66
N GLU A 188 22.19 -17.08 -6.03
CA GLU A 188 22.44 -15.76 -5.43
C GLU A 188 22.84 -14.66 -6.43
N HIS A 189 22.71 -14.86 -7.74
CA HIS A 189 22.94 -13.82 -8.73
C HIS A 189 21.78 -12.82 -8.73
N ALA A 190 22.11 -11.53 -8.78
CA ALA A 190 21.08 -10.48 -8.82
C ALA A 190 20.30 -10.52 -10.14
N ILE A 191 18.97 -10.46 -10.03
CA ILE A 191 18.06 -10.33 -11.17
C ILE A 191 17.67 -8.85 -11.30
N ASP A 192 18.19 -8.18 -12.33
CA ASP A 192 17.87 -6.77 -12.58
C ASP A 192 16.54 -6.62 -13.32
N ILE A 193 15.48 -6.36 -12.57
CA ILE A 193 14.16 -6.05 -13.12
C ILE A 193 13.90 -4.54 -13.25
N LEU A 194 14.84 -3.66 -12.90
CA LEU A 194 14.58 -2.22 -12.82
C LEU A 194 14.12 -1.61 -14.15
N LYS A 195 14.71 -2.06 -15.25
CA LYS A 195 14.39 -1.58 -16.60
C LYS A 195 13.21 -2.29 -17.25
N VAL A 196 12.74 -3.39 -16.67
CA VAL A 196 11.65 -4.20 -17.24
C VAL A 196 10.33 -3.41 -17.19
N LYS A 197 9.60 -3.44 -18.30
CA LYS A 197 8.31 -2.77 -18.47
C LYS A 197 7.32 -3.71 -19.16
N PRO A 198 6.02 -3.65 -18.83
CA PRO A 198 5.02 -4.46 -19.52
C PRO A 198 4.95 -4.14 -21.00
N LYS A 199 4.82 -5.15 -21.84
CA LYS A 199 4.53 -5.04 -23.28
C LYS A 199 3.03 -5.01 -23.54
N VAL A 200 2.66 -4.75 -24.78
CA VAL A 200 1.27 -4.71 -25.25
C VAL A 200 1.09 -5.68 -26.41
N ASP A 201 0.14 -6.57 -26.29
CA ASP A 201 -0.38 -7.39 -27.40
C ASP A 201 -1.29 -6.49 -28.25
N ILE A 202 -0.72 -5.89 -29.30
CA ILE A 202 -1.39 -4.88 -30.14
C ILE A 202 -2.69 -5.41 -30.77
N PRO A 203 -2.72 -6.62 -31.33
CA PRO A 203 -3.96 -7.20 -31.90
C PRO A 203 -5.12 -7.28 -30.90
N LYS A 204 -4.85 -7.39 -29.60
CA LYS A 204 -5.88 -7.42 -28.55
C LYS A 204 -6.21 -6.04 -27.97
N CYS A 205 -5.38 -5.05 -28.22
CA CYS A 205 -5.52 -3.74 -27.61
C CYS A 205 -6.61 -2.92 -28.29
N THR A 206 -7.66 -2.54 -27.56
CA THR A 206 -8.73 -1.64 -28.06
C THR A 206 -8.38 -0.16 -27.91
N ASP A 207 -7.18 0.17 -27.50
CA ASP A 207 -6.69 1.53 -27.30
C ASP A 207 -7.54 2.38 -26.31
N CYS A 208 -8.18 1.74 -25.35
CA CYS A 208 -9.09 2.38 -24.40
C CYS A 208 -8.40 3.33 -23.38
N LYS A 209 -7.07 3.45 -23.38
CA LYS A 209 -6.24 4.32 -22.54
C LYS A 209 -6.32 4.06 -21.01
N ILE A 210 -7.08 3.09 -20.54
CA ILE A 210 -7.21 2.78 -19.10
C ILE A 210 -5.84 2.59 -18.46
N CYS A 211 -4.92 1.90 -19.13
CA CYS A 211 -3.56 1.68 -18.63
C CYS A 211 -2.76 2.97 -18.40
N ALA A 212 -2.96 3.99 -19.21
CA ALA A 212 -2.34 5.31 -19.04
C ALA A 212 -3.01 6.07 -17.88
N TYR A 213 -4.34 6.07 -17.80
CA TYR A 213 -5.09 6.73 -16.74
C TYR A 213 -4.78 6.18 -15.33
N VAL A 214 -4.63 4.86 -15.22
CA VAL A 214 -4.40 4.23 -13.89
C VAL A 214 -2.93 4.18 -13.50
N CYS A 215 -2.01 4.61 -14.36
CA CYS A 215 -0.58 4.54 -14.09
C CYS A 215 -0.19 5.52 -12.98
N PRO A 216 0.28 5.04 -11.80
CA PRO A 216 0.61 5.91 -10.68
C PRO A 216 1.83 6.79 -10.94
N MET A 217 2.59 6.50 -11.98
CA MET A 217 3.78 7.26 -12.38
C MET A 217 3.55 8.07 -13.65
N ALA A 218 2.32 8.06 -14.23
CA ALA A 218 2.06 8.62 -15.55
C ALA A 218 3.12 8.18 -16.58
N SER A 219 3.53 6.91 -16.51
CA SER A 219 4.65 6.38 -17.32
C SER A 219 4.23 5.96 -18.71
N ILE A 220 2.95 5.69 -18.92
CA ILE A 220 2.43 5.23 -20.22
C ILE A 220 1.98 6.45 -20.99
N ASP A 221 2.50 6.60 -22.22
CA ASP A 221 2.11 7.68 -23.10
C ASP A 221 0.62 7.58 -23.43
N PHE A 222 -0.08 8.71 -23.36
CA PHE A 222 -1.52 8.74 -23.57
C PHE A 222 -1.89 8.61 -25.06
N ASN A 223 -1.05 9.12 -25.97
CA ASN A 223 -1.28 9.05 -27.40
C ASN A 223 -0.87 7.69 -27.97
N ASP A 224 0.18 7.08 -27.41
CA ASP A 224 0.70 5.78 -27.83
C ASP A 224 0.97 4.89 -26.59
N VAL A 225 0.00 4.06 -26.25
CA VAL A 225 0.08 3.21 -25.05
C VAL A 225 1.19 2.16 -25.06
N THR A 226 1.89 2.01 -26.18
CA THR A 226 3.08 1.14 -26.29
C THR A 226 4.34 1.82 -25.74
N LYS A 227 4.34 3.14 -25.65
CA LYS A 227 5.48 3.94 -25.21
C LYS A 227 5.45 4.25 -23.71
N TYR A 228 6.64 4.37 -23.16
CA TYR A 228 6.85 4.76 -21.77
C TYR A 228 7.65 6.06 -21.71
N VAL A 229 7.08 7.06 -21.07
CA VAL A 229 7.67 8.41 -20.92
C VAL A 229 8.30 8.65 -19.55
N ASN A 230 8.00 7.81 -18.55
CA ASN A 230 8.53 7.87 -17.20
C ASN A 230 8.94 6.49 -16.68
N ILE A 231 9.37 6.42 -15.41
CA ILE A 231 9.75 5.18 -14.73
C ILE A 231 8.55 4.26 -14.53
N CYS A 232 8.77 2.95 -14.62
CA CYS A 232 7.78 1.93 -14.29
C CYS A 232 8.13 1.30 -12.94
N THR A 233 7.21 1.36 -11.98
CA THR A 233 7.36 0.76 -10.64
C THR A 233 6.88 -0.69 -10.56
N LYS A 234 6.48 -1.28 -11.68
CA LYS A 234 5.96 -2.66 -11.78
C LYS A 234 4.77 -2.95 -10.86
N CYS A 235 3.98 -1.92 -10.57
CA CYS A 235 2.85 -1.99 -9.66
C CYS A 235 1.67 -2.86 -10.15
N GLY A 236 1.72 -3.36 -11.38
CA GLY A 236 0.69 -4.22 -11.97
C GLY A 236 -0.62 -3.52 -12.38
N ALA A 237 -0.80 -2.22 -12.09
CA ALA A 237 -2.07 -1.53 -12.37
C ALA A 237 -2.53 -1.63 -13.83
N CYS A 238 -1.62 -1.39 -14.78
CA CYS A 238 -1.93 -1.43 -16.22
C CYS A 238 -2.22 -2.85 -16.73
N ILE A 239 -1.73 -3.88 -16.04
CA ILE A 239 -1.99 -5.29 -16.37
C ILE A 239 -3.33 -5.72 -15.79
N LYS A 240 -3.50 -5.56 -14.47
CA LYS A 240 -4.69 -6.06 -13.74
C LYS A 240 -5.97 -5.29 -14.04
N LYS A 241 -5.86 -4.03 -14.46
CA LYS A 241 -7.01 -3.20 -14.84
C LYS A 241 -7.27 -3.15 -16.35
N CYS A 242 -6.48 -3.86 -17.16
CA CYS A 242 -6.73 -3.96 -18.60
C CYS A 242 -7.93 -4.87 -18.86
N PRO A 243 -9.03 -4.36 -19.47
CA PRO A 243 -10.20 -5.19 -19.77
C PRO A 243 -9.88 -6.30 -20.77
N GLU A 244 -9.02 -6.00 -21.74
CA GLU A 244 -8.61 -6.94 -22.79
C GLU A 244 -7.47 -7.86 -22.39
N LYS A 245 -6.90 -7.70 -21.17
CA LYS A 245 -5.73 -8.47 -20.68
C LYS A 245 -4.57 -8.49 -21.69
N CYS A 246 -4.40 -7.41 -22.44
CA CYS A 246 -3.41 -7.31 -23.53
C CYS A 246 -2.03 -6.85 -23.04
N ARG A 247 -1.84 -6.57 -21.71
CA ARG A 247 -0.55 -6.19 -21.17
C ARG A 247 0.09 -7.34 -20.41
N TYR A 248 1.39 -7.56 -20.64
CA TYR A 248 2.13 -8.70 -20.09
C TYR A 248 3.61 -8.38 -19.94
N TYR A 249 4.30 -9.21 -19.17
CA TYR A 249 5.76 -9.25 -19.12
C TYR A 249 6.27 -10.48 -19.88
N ASP A 250 7.42 -10.33 -20.55
CA ASP A 250 8.12 -11.41 -21.26
C ASP A 250 9.62 -11.42 -20.98
N ASP A 251 10.09 -10.64 -20.02
CA ASP A 251 11.46 -10.65 -19.58
C ASP A 251 11.75 -11.92 -18.76
N ALA A 252 12.78 -12.67 -19.15
CA ALA A 252 13.09 -13.96 -18.53
C ALA A 252 13.43 -13.84 -17.04
N GLY A 253 14.16 -12.80 -16.62
CA GLY A 253 14.50 -12.58 -15.22
C GLY A 253 13.26 -12.20 -14.38
N TYR A 254 12.39 -11.35 -14.93
CA TYR A 254 11.14 -11.01 -14.28
C TYR A 254 10.23 -12.22 -14.08
N LEU A 255 10.07 -13.04 -15.13
CA LEU A 255 9.22 -14.24 -15.08
C LEU A 255 9.81 -15.28 -14.12
N TYR A 256 11.13 -15.47 -14.15
CA TYR A 256 11.82 -16.34 -13.20
C TYR A 256 11.51 -15.91 -11.76
N HIS A 257 11.72 -14.64 -11.43
CA HIS A 257 11.43 -14.12 -10.10
C HIS A 257 9.94 -14.22 -9.71
N GLN A 258 9.03 -14.02 -10.66
CA GLN A 258 7.59 -14.23 -10.44
C GLN A 258 7.31 -15.68 -10.03
N HIS A 259 7.84 -16.65 -10.77
CA HIS A 259 7.61 -18.08 -10.51
C HIS A 259 8.23 -18.51 -9.19
N GLU A 260 9.43 -18.06 -8.85
CA GLU A 260 10.03 -18.32 -7.53
C GLU A 260 9.13 -17.81 -6.40
N LEU A 261 8.59 -16.58 -6.50
CA LEU A 261 7.68 -16.07 -5.49
C LEU A 261 6.41 -16.92 -5.37
N GLU A 262 5.88 -17.42 -6.48
CA GLU A 262 4.69 -18.28 -6.52
C GLU A 262 4.96 -19.64 -5.86
N GLU A 263 6.14 -20.24 -6.09
CA GLU A 263 6.54 -21.51 -5.49
C GLU A 263 6.89 -21.40 -4.01
N GLU A 264 7.70 -20.42 -3.63
CA GLU A 264 8.21 -20.30 -2.25
C GLU A 264 7.17 -19.79 -1.26
N PHE A 265 6.22 -18.97 -1.72
CA PHE A 265 5.24 -18.28 -0.84
C PHE A 265 3.80 -18.73 -1.10
N GLU A 266 3.59 -19.98 -1.54
CA GLU A 266 2.27 -20.57 -1.75
C GLU A 266 1.44 -20.64 -0.45
N ARG A 267 2.10 -20.78 0.72
CA ARG A 267 1.43 -20.82 2.01
C ARG A 267 0.50 -19.63 2.21
N ARG A 268 -0.59 -19.83 2.93
CA ARG A 268 -1.41 -18.71 3.36
C ARG A 268 -0.66 -17.87 4.41
N ALA A 269 -0.31 -16.64 4.09
CA ALA A 269 0.14 -15.67 5.08
C ALA A 269 -1.07 -15.09 5.83
N GLU A 270 -0.91 -14.75 7.11
CA GLU A 270 -1.96 -14.15 7.92
C GLU A 270 -1.65 -12.67 8.22
N PRO A 271 -2.68 -11.82 8.41
CA PRO A 271 -2.49 -10.45 8.84
C PRO A 271 -1.79 -10.38 10.20
N GLU A 272 -0.92 -9.41 10.34
CA GLU A 272 -0.26 -9.08 11.62
C GLU A 272 -0.75 -7.72 12.09
N ILE A 273 -1.27 -7.66 13.31
CA ILE A 273 -1.83 -6.44 13.89
C ILE A 273 -1.15 -6.12 15.21
N PHE A 274 -0.95 -4.83 15.47
CA PHE A 274 -0.20 -4.29 16.59
C PHE A 274 -1.07 -3.26 17.32
N TYR A 275 -1.13 -3.41 18.62
CA TYR A 275 -1.80 -2.48 19.53
C TYR A 275 -0.82 -1.95 20.56
N MET A 276 -1.09 -0.78 21.12
CA MET A 276 -0.43 -0.32 22.35
C MET A 276 -1.03 -1.04 23.56
#